data_5c71a21098ad67cfeff3749b84fa397b
#
_entry.id   5c71a21098ad67cfeff3749b84fa397b
#
_cell.length_a   1.000
_cell.length_b   1.000
_cell.length_c   1.000
_cell.angle_alpha   90.00
_cell.angle_beta   90.00
_cell.angle_gamma   90.00
#
_symmetry.space_group_name_H-M   'P 1'
#
loop_
_entity.id
_entity.type
_entity.pdbx_description
1 polymer ?
#
loop_
_entity_poly.entity_id
_entity_poly.type
_entity_poly.pdbx_seq_one_letter_code
_entity_poly.pdbx_strand_id
1 'polypeptide(L)'
;MLLNKMQEVIEYIIQFLLYGNEQGAKLVGYTADESLWPNYRVVVVPNGHMGQQIVLPTEDDLALRIEKHGNTHVVHTDVIYNTFFYISRAEELLVNDRDEHGRFLAKHSMLGKKNRLMIPLIDEYSRAMIKLLDLPLPEPGFSHIYLTHDVDSIAYYRHLRGAVGGVLRGRAKQVLAARRDIHNDPAYTFSWLVAQDKKVESAQSI
;
A
#
# COMPACT_ATOMS: atom_id res chain seq x y z
N MET A 1 24.18 16.31 9.74
CA MET A 1 22.73 16.53 9.46
C MET A 1 22.14 15.49 8.52
N LEU A 2 22.72 15.19 7.34
CA LEU A 2 22.21 14.17 6.41
C LEU A 2 22.26 12.73 6.99
N LEU A 3 23.35 12.35 7.62
CA LEU A 3 23.52 11.03 8.26
C LEU A 3 22.46 10.74 9.34
N ASN A 4 22.12 11.75 10.16
CA ASN A 4 21.08 11.58 11.19
C ASN A 4 19.70 11.36 10.57
N LYS A 5 19.37 12.09 9.50
CA LYS A 5 18.10 11.89 8.79
C LYS A 5 17.99 10.51 8.13
N MET A 6 19.10 9.99 7.64
CA MET A 6 19.12 8.65 7.04
C MET A 6 18.90 7.57 8.09
N GLN A 7 19.54 7.71 9.25
CA GLN A 7 19.33 6.80 10.37
C GLN A 7 17.86 6.79 10.83
N GLU A 8 17.23 7.96 10.93
CA GLU A 8 15.81 8.09 11.26
C GLU A 8 14.90 7.37 10.24
N VAL A 9 15.24 7.46 8.94
CA VAL A 9 14.50 6.75 7.88
C VAL A 9 14.67 5.24 8.03
N ILE A 10 15.88 4.75 8.27
CA ILE A 10 16.16 3.31 8.47
C ILE A 10 15.36 2.80 9.67
N GLU A 11 15.41 3.49 10.79
CA GLU A 11 14.68 3.13 12.02
C GLU A 11 13.16 3.12 11.79
N TYR A 12 12.64 4.13 11.07
CA TYR A 12 11.24 4.16 10.68
C TYR A 12 10.84 2.94 9.84
N ILE A 13 11.65 2.58 8.84
CA ILE A 13 11.38 1.43 7.97
C ILE A 13 11.43 0.11 8.76
N ILE A 14 12.39 -0.04 9.66
CA ILE A 14 12.46 -1.24 10.52
C ILE A 14 11.20 -1.33 11.38
N GLN A 15 10.78 -0.24 12.03
CA GLN A 15 9.55 -0.21 12.80
C GLN A 15 8.31 -0.49 11.95
N PHE A 16 8.25 0.07 10.73
CA PHE A 16 7.17 -0.18 9.79
C PHE A 16 7.06 -1.66 9.43
N LEU A 17 8.17 -2.31 9.09
CA LEU A 17 8.23 -3.75 8.80
C LEU A 17 7.81 -4.63 9.99
N LEU A 18 7.99 -4.15 11.21
CA LEU A 18 7.64 -4.85 12.44
C LEU A 18 6.32 -4.39 13.06
N TYR A 19 5.46 -3.70 12.29
CA TYR A 19 4.16 -3.17 12.74
C TYR A 19 4.26 -2.34 14.03
N GLY A 20 5.31 -1.52 14.16
CA GLY A 20 5.55 -0.66 15.32
C GLY A 20 6.14 -1.37 16.54
N ASN A 21 6.62 -2.61 16.42
CA ASN A 21 7.24 -3.32 17.54
C ASN A 21 8.63 -2.78 17.82
N GLU A 22 8.73 -1.81 18.74
CA GLU A 22 9.99 -1.15 19.12
C GLU A 22 11.01 -2.11 19.75
N GLN A 23 10.56 -3.11 20.49
CA GLN A 23 11.48 -4.07 21.10
C GLN A 23 12.11 -4.99 20.06
N GLY A 24 11.31 -5.44 19.11
CA GLY A 24 11.81 -6.20 17.95
C GLY A 24 12.77 -5.38 17.10
N ALA A 25 12.47 -4.09 16.90
CA ALA A 25 13.32 -3.18 16.11
C ALA A 25 14.76 -3.08 16.65
N LYS A 26 14.94 -3.14 17.95
CA LYS A 26 16.29 -3.12 18.59
C LYS A 26 17.11 -4.39 18.31
N LEU A 27 16.47 -5.46 17.88
CA LEU A 27 17.11 -6.74 17.55
C LEU A 27 17.52 -6.82 16.07
N VAL A 28 17.23 -5.79 15.29
CA VAL A 28 17.54 -5.71 13.84
C VAL A 28 18.74 -4.80 13.63
N GLY A 29 19.78 -5.33 12.98
CA GLY A 29 20.93 -4.56 12.50
C GLY A 29 20.78 -4.26 11.00
N TYR A 30 21.25 -3.10 10.57
CA TYR A 30 21.38 -2.74 9.15
C TYR A 30 22.84 -2.42 8.85
N THR A 31 23.61 -3.45 8.52
CA THR A 31 25.07 -3.34 8.37
C THR A 31 25.66 -4.45 7.50
N ALA A 32 26.69 -4.08 6.72
CA ALA A 32 27.53 -5.03 5.99
C ALA A 32 28.77 -5.48 6.80
N ASP A 33 29.02 -4.89 7.98
CA ASP A 33 30.13 -5.25 8.85
C ASP A 33 29.79 -6.54 9.62
N GLU A 34 30.39 -7.65 9.19
CA GLU A 34 30.16 -8.97 9.79
C GLU A 34 30.56 -9.04 11.26
N SER A 35 31.52 -8.22 11.71
CA SER A 35 31.94 -8.17 13.10
C SER A 35 30.84 -7.69 14.06
N LEU A 36 29.85 -6.95 13.54
CA LEU A 36 28.70 -6.45 14.28
C LEU A 36 27.51 -7.42 14.31
N TRP A 37 27.47 -8.43 13.42
CA TRP A 37 26.33 -9.33 13.29
C TRP A 37 25.94 -10.05 14.59
N PRO A 38 26.89 -10.51 15.42
CA PRO A 38 26.53 -11.19 16.68
C PRO A 38 25.75 -10.33 17.68
N ASN A 39 25.71 -9.00 17.48
CA ASN A 39 24.97 -8.08 18.34
C ASN A 39 23.47 -8.06 18.05
N TYR A 40 23.03 -8.68 16.93
CA TYR A 40 21.65 -8.64 16.46
C TYR A 40 21.09 -10.04 16.25
N ARG A 41 19.79 -10.17 16.39
CA ARG A 41 19.10 -11.41 16.06
C ARG A 41 18.85 -11.54 14.56
N VAL A 42 18.58 -10.43 13.92
CA VAL A 42 18.44 -10.33 12.47
C VAL A 42 19.33 -9.20 11.95
N VAL A 43 20.08 -9.45 10.93
CA VAL A 43 20.85 -8.43 10.20
C VAL A 43 20.34 -8.35 8.77
N VAL A 44 20.03 -7.15 8.31
CA VAL A 44 19.78 -6.85 6.90
C VAL A 44 21.06 -6.25 6.32
N VAL A 45 21.58 -6.87 5.26
CA VAL A 45 22.80 -6.40 4.60
C VAL A 45 22.45 -5.32 3.58
N PRO A 46 22.97 -4.09 3.75
CA PRO A 46 22.71 -3.00 2.81
C PRO A 46 23.23 -3.30 1.40
N ASN A 47 22.46 -2.98 0.38
CA ASN A 47 22.90 -3.02 -1.02
C ASN A 47 23.70 -1.77 -1.43
N GLY A 48 23.87 -0.80 -0.53
CA GLY A 48 24.62 0.44 -0.76
C GLY A 48 23.80 1.57 -1.41
N HIS A 49 22.50 1.40 -1.67
CA HIS A 49 21.69 2.42 -2.34
C HIS A 49 21.03 3.40 -1.34
N MET A 50 20.85 2.99 -0.08
CA MET A 50 20.26 3.85 0.93
C MET A 50 21.11 5.11 1.18
N GLY A 51 20.52 6.27 0.98
CA GLY A 51 21.21 7.56 1.14
C GLY A 51 22.10 8.00 -0.02
N GLN A 52 22.09 7.24 -1.10
CA GLN A 52 22.79 7.56 -2.35
C GLN A 52 21.81 7.83 -3.49
N GLN A 53 22.24 7.63 -4.73
CA GLN A 53 21.36 7.72 -5.87
C GLN A 53 20.27 6.64 -5.79
N ILE A 54 19.01 7.05 -6.01
CA ILE A 54 17.88 6.11 -6.09
C ILE A 54 18.10 5.19 -7.28
N VAL A 55 18.05 3.89 -7.04
CA VAL A 55 18.22 2.83 -8.05
C VAL A 55 16.98 1.95 -8.04
N LEU A 56 16.47 1.63 -9.22
CA LEU A 56 15.35 0.72 -9.39
C LEU A 56 15.78 -0.70 -8.98
N PRO A 57 15.16 -1.33 -7.98
CA PRO A 57 15.46 -2.71 -7.62
C PRO A 57 15.15 -3.65 -8.78
N THR A 58 16.03 -4.63 -9.01
CA THR A 58 15.80 -5.72 -9.96
C THR A 58 14.91 -6.80 -9.33
N GLU A 59 14.48 -7.79 -10.12
CA GLU A 59 13.72 -8.91 -9.58
C GLU A 59 14.51 -9.73 -8.56
N ASP A 60 15.82 -9.89 -8.81
CA ASP A 60 16.72 -10.60 -7.89
C ASP A 60 16.93 -9.83 -6.58
N ASP A 61 16.88 -8.49 -6.63
CA ASP A 61 16.95 -7.64 -5.42
C ASP A 61 15.70 -7.75 -4.56
N LEU A 62 14.57 -8.20 -5.11
CA LEU A 62 13.33 -8.40 -4.37
C LEU A 62 13.18 -9.80 -3.79
N ALA A 63 13.90 -10.78 -4.31
CA ALA A 63 13.81 -12.15 -3.83
C ALA A 63 14.47 -12.30 -2.46
N LEU A 64 13.72 -12.79 -1.47
CA LEU A 64 14.25 -13.00 -0.12
C LEU A 64 15.37 -14.05 -0.12
N ARG A 65 16.55 -13.64 0.35
CA ARG A 65 17.72 -14.49 0.56
C ARG A 65 18.16 -14.38 2.00
N ILE A 66 18.02 -15.47 2.73
CA ILE A 66 18.27 -15.53 4.16
C ILE A 66 19.18 -16.69 4.45
N GLU A 67 20.19 -16.45 5.26
CA GLU A 67 21.06 -17.51 5.79
C GLU A 67 21.16 -17.38 7.32
N LYS A 68 21.69 -18.40 7.96
CA LYS A 68 21.96 -18.39 9.39
C LYS A 68 23.46 -18.34 9.66
N HIS A 69 23.90 -17.32 10.38
CA HIS A 69 25.29 -17.14 10.78
C HIS A 69 25.37 -17.20 12.32
N GLY A 70 25.75 -18.33 12.86
CA GLY A 70 25.70 -18.56 14.33
C GLY A 70 24.26 -18.47 14.87
N ASN A 71 24.01 -17.52 15.74
CA ASN A 71 22.70 -17.22 16.30
C ASN A 71 21.95 -16.10 15.58
N THR A 72 22.58 -15.49 14.56
CA THR A 72 22.02 -14.37 13.79
C THR A 72 21.45 -14.85 12.47
N HIS A 73 20.28 -14.38 12.11
CA HIS A 73 19.72 -14.52 10.75
C HIS A 73 20.19 -13.36 9.88
N VAL A 74 20.85 -13.66 8.76
CA VAL A 74 21.36 -12.68 7.84
C VAL A 74 20.47 -12.63 6.62
N VAL A 75 19.87 -11.46 6.37
CA VAL A 75 19.00 -11.19 5.23
C VAL A 75 19.82 -10.43 4.19
N HIS A 76 20.24 -11.12 3.13
CA HIS A 76 21.04 -10.54 2.05
C HIS A 76 20.21 -9.70 1.07
N THR A 77 18.89 -9.85 1.11
CA THR A 77 17.98 -8.96 0.41
C THR A 77 17.84 -7.67 1.21
N ASP A 78 18.14 -6.53 0.62
CA ASP A 78 17.95 -5.25 1.30
C ASP A 78 16.47 -4.89 1.40
N VAL A 79 15.77 -5.58 2.31
CA VAL A 79 14.33 -5.35 2.54
C VAL A 79 14.05 -3.94 3.05
N ILE A 80 15.04 -3.26 3.66
CA ILE A 80 14.89 -1.89 4.16
C ILE A 80 14.88 -0.92 2.99
N TYR A 81 15.86 -1.02 2.07
CA TYR A 81 15.87 -0.19 0.86
C TYR A 81 14.66 -0.47 -0.03
N ASN A 82 14.31 -1.73 -0.26
CA ASN A 82 13.16 -2.10 -1.08
C ASN A 82 11.85 -1.55 -0.50
N THR A 83 11.67 -1.63 0.82
CA THR A 83 10.50 -1.05 1.48
C THR A 83 10.47 0.46 1.32
N PHE A 84 11.59 1.15 1.61
CA PHE A 84 11.71 2.59 1.38
C PHE A 84 11.34 2.96 -0.06
N PHE A 85 11.91 2.25 -1.04
CA PHE A 85 11.70 2.52 -2.47
C PHE A 85 10.20 2.50 -2.85
N TYR A 86 9.47 1.49 -2.39
CA TYR A 86 8.06 1.33 -2.76
C TYR A 86 7.13 2.24 -1.95
N ILE A 87 7.30 2.37 -0.63
CA ILE A 87 6.39 3.21 0.16
C ILE A 87 6.59 4.71 -0.09
N SER A 88 7.81 5.13 -0.49
CA SER A 88 8.08 6.52 -0.88
C SER A 88 7.72 6.83 -2.34
N ARG A 89 7.26 5.84 -3.11
CA ARG A 89 6.97 5.98 -4.55
C ARG A 89 8.20 6.44 -5.35
N ALA A 90 9.41 6.08 -4.91
CA ALA A 90 10.66 6.52 -5.53
C ALA A 90 10.78 6.11 -7.02
N GLU A 91 10.10 5.03 -7.41
CA GLU A 91 10.00 4.58 -8.79
C GLU A 91 9.48 5.65 -9.75
N GLU A 92 8.54 6.48 -9.27
CA GLU A 92 7.95 7.54 -10.09
C GLU A 92 8.90 8.69 -10.41
N LEU A 93 10.02 8.78 -9.69
CA LEU A 93 11.10 9.71 -9.99
C LEU A 93 12.02 9.20 -11.11
N LEU A 94 12.11 7.88 -11.28
CA LEU A 94 12.98 7.22 -12.26
C LEU A 94 12.28 6.93 -13.58
N VAL A 95 10.98 6.68 -13.55
CA VAL A 95 10.16 6.33 -14.72
C VAL A 95 9.30 7.52 -15.11
N ASN A 96 9.59 8.12 -16.26
CA ASN A 96 8.93 9.34 -16.74
C ASN A 96 7.61 9.11 -17.48
N ASP A 97 7.26 7.85 -17.78
CA ASP A 97 6.04 7.52 -18.49
C ASP A 97 4.79 7.94 -17.70
N ARG A 98 3.92 8.71 -18.33
CA ARG A 98 2.67 9.22 -17.77
C ARG A 98 1.53 9.02 -18.76
N ASP A 99 0.29 8.94 -18.25
CA ASP A 99 -0.91 9.01 -19.09
C ASP A 99 -1.24 10.46 -19.49
N GLU A 100 -2.32 10.64 -20.24
CA GLU A 100 -2.80 11.95 -20.68
C GLU A 100 -3.18 12.90 -19.53
N HIS A 101 -3.34 12.38 -18.30
CA HIS A 101 -3.63 13.12 -17.08
C HIS A 101 -2.39 13.32 -16.19
N GLY A 102 -1.20 12.94 -16.67
CA GLY A 102 0.04 13.04 -15.92
C GLY A 102 0.23 11.99 -14.82
N ARG A 103 -0.58 10.91 -14.81
CA ARG A 103 -0.51 9.86 -13.78
C ARG A 103 0.48 8.77 -14.17
N PHE A 104 1.20 8.25 -13.17
CA PHE A 104 2.03 7.06 -13.32
C PHE A 104 1.14 5.81 -13.44
N LEU A 105 1.32 5.04 -14.49
CA LEU A 105 0.52 3.85 -14.73
C LEU A 105 1.15 2.61 -14.11
N ALA A 106 0.36 1.79 -13.44
CA ALA A 106 0.80 0.55 -12.82
C ALA A 106 1.54 -0.38 -13.79
N LYS A 107 1.17 -0.42 -15.08
CA LYS A 107 1.87 -1.20 -16.12
C LYS A 107 3.32 -0.76 -16.37
N HIS A 108 3.67 0.46 -16.00
CA HIS A 108 5.02 1.01 -16.14
C HIS A 108 5.88 0.73 -14.91
N SER A 109 5.27 0.37 -13.78
CA SER A 109 6.01 -0.05 -12.60
C SER A 109 6.71 -1.39 -12.81
N MET A 110 7.77 -1.63 -12.05
CA MET A 110 8.48 -2.91 -12.09
C MET A 110 7.57 -4.06 -11.67
N LEU A 111 6.78 -3.88 -10.59
CA LEU A 111 5.81 -4.89 -10.15
C LEU A 111 4.73 -5.15 -11.21
N GLY A 112 4.29 -4.10 -11.93
CA GLY A 112 3.34 -4.24 -13.05
C GLY A 112 3.92 -5.01 -14.23
N LYS A 113 5.13 -4.67 -14.65
CA LYS A 113 5.85 -5.36 -15.74
C LYS A 113 6.09 -6.83 -15.44
N LYS A 114 6.24 -7.20 -14.16
CA LYS A 114 6.47 -8.58 -13.70
C LYS A 114 5.20 -9.31 -13.26
N ASN A 115 4.03 -8.70 -13.48
CA ASN A 115 2.72 -9.25 -13.06
C ASN A 115 2.65 -9.57 -11.55
N ARG A 116 3.28 -8.73 -10.72
CA ARG A 116 3.38 -8.90 -9.25
C ARG A 116 2.54 -7.88 -8.46
N LEU A 117 1.67 -7.10 -9.12
CA LEU A 117 0.85 -6.08 -8.44
C LEU A 117 -0.08 -6.66 -7.36
N MET A 118 -0.48 -7.92 -7.50
CA MET A 118 -1.35 -8.60 -6.52
C MET A 118 -0.56 -9.29 -5.39
N ILE A 119 0.77 -9.18 -5.39
CA ILE A 119 1.63 -9.75 -4.37
C ILE A 119 1.99 -8.65 -3.38
N PRO A 120 1.60 -8.77 -2.10
CA PRO A 120 1.90 -7.76 -1.07
C PRO A 120 3.36 -7.90 -0.61
N LEU A 121 4.30 -7.49 -1.45
CA LEU A 121 5.74 -7.69 -1.26
C LEU A 121 6.23 -7.23 0.12
N ILE A 122 5.79 -6.05 0.56
CA ILE A 122 6.24 -5.49 1.85
C ILE A 122 5.70 -6.30 3.03
N ASP A 123 4.46 -6.80 2.93
CA ASP A 123 3.91 -7.70 3.96
C ASP A 123 4.63 -9.05 3.99
N GLU A 124 5.10 -9.54 2.83
CA GLU A 124 5.96 -10.74 2.79
C GLU A 124 7.27 -10.51 3.53
N TYR A 125 7.91 -9.36 3.34
CA TYR A 125 9.10 -8.96 4.10
C TYR A 125 8.80 -8.85 5.60
N SER A 126 7.71 -8.19 5.97
CA SER A 126 7.27 -8.04 7.36
C SER A 126 7.07 -9.39 8.04
N ARG A 127 6.34 -10.30 7.40
CA ARG A 127 6.11 -11.66 7.93
C ARG A 127 7.41 -12.44 8.11
N ALA A 128 8.33 -12.33 7.13
CA ALA A 128 9.63 -12.97 7.24
C ALA A 128 10.43 -12.42 8.42
N MET A 129 10.53 -11.10 8.56
CA MET A 129 11.25 -10.45 9.65
C MET A 129 10.67 -10.81 11.04
N ILE A 130 9.35 -10.78 11.18
CA ILE A 130 8.65 -11.18 12.42
C ILE A 130 8.96 -12.61 12.78
N LYS A 131 8.91 -13.53 11.80
CA LYS A 131 9.23 -14.95 12.01
C LYS A 131 10.69 -15.16 12.43
N LEU A 132 11.65 -14.46 11.83
CA LEU A 132 13.07 -14.54 12.17
C LEU A 132 13.36 -14.03 13.59
N LEU A 133 12.55 -13.09 14.07
CA LEU A 133 12.64 -12.53 15.41
C LEU A 133 11.85 -13.32 16.47
N ASP A 134 11.12 -14.38 16.09
CA ASP A 134 10.14 -15.10 16.93
C ASP A 134 9.12 -14.15 17.60
N LEU A 135 8.70 -13.14 16.90
CA LEU A 135 7.66 -12.22 17.37
C LEU A 135 6.27 -12.77 17.00
N PRO A 136 5.24 -12.49 17.81
CA PRO A 136 3.88 -12.79 17.41
C PRO A 136 3.51 -11.96 16.17
N LEU A 137 2.86 -12.64 15.21
CA LEU A 137 2.21 -11.91 14.13
C LEU A 137 1.07 -11.06 14.71
N PRO A 138 0.84 -9.87 14.15
CA PRO A 138 -0.35 -9.11 14.52
C PRO A 138 -1.60 -9.99 14.35
N GLU A 139 -2.50 -9.94 15.32
CA GLU A 139 -3.77 -10.64 15.22
C GLU A 139 -4.52 -10.18 13.97
N PRO A 140 -4.97 -11.11 13.11
CA PRO A 140 -5.78 -10.75 11.97
C PRO A 140 -7.13 -10.23 12.47
N GLY A 141 -7.42 -8.97 12.22
CA GLY A 141 -8.69 -8.40 12.60
C GLY A 141 -8.71 -6.88 12.46
N PHE A 142 -9.90 -6.34 12.46
CA PHE A 142 -10.13 -4.90 12.48
C PHE A 142 -10.82 -4.55 13.78
N SER A 143 -10.26 -3.61 14.53
CA SER A 143 -10.94 -3.08 15.71
C SER A 143 -12.20 -2.30 15.32
N HIS A 144 -12.14 -1.60 14.18
CA HIS A 144 -13.22 -0.81 13.63
C HIS A 144 -13.16 -0.79 12.11
N ILE A 145 -14.32 -0.84 11.47
CA ILE A 145 -14.46 -0.61 10.03
C ILE A 145 -15.28 0.67 9.86
N TYR A 146 -14.69 1.66 9.17
CA TYR A 146 -15.38 2.89 8.79
C TYR A 146 -15.79 2.76 7.32
N LEU A 147 -17.10 2.69 7.08
CA LEU A 147 -17.64 2.66 5.72
C LEU A 147 -17.74 4.09 5.21
N THR A 148 -17.05 4.39 4.14
CA THR A 148 -17.04 5.70 3.49
C THR A 148 -17.40 5.56 2.03
N HIS A 149 -18.11 6.54 1.48
CA HIS A 149 -18.53 6.56 0.10
C HIS A 149 -18.10 7.87 -0.54
N ASP A 150 -17.35 7.77 -1.63
CA ASP A 150 -17.07 8.91 -2.51
C ASP A 150 -18.19 9.03 -3.53
N VAL A 151 -18.86 10.20 -3.55
CA VAL A 151 -20.04 10.44 -4.37
C VAL A 151 -19.79 11.61 -5.30
N ASP A 152 -19.37 11.32 -6.51
CA ASP A 152 -19.10 12.32 -7.55
C ASP A 152 -20.36 13.08 -8.01
N SER A 153 -21.53 12.43 -8.00
CA SER A 153 -22.77 13.06 -8.41
C SER A 153 -23.97 12.46 -7.69
N ILE A 154 -24.78 13.32 -7.12
CA ILE A 154 -26.03 12.94 -6.41
C ILE A 154 -27.24 12.84 -7.33
N ALA A 155 -27.17 13.39 -8.55
CA ALA A 155 -28.28 13.40 -9.51
C ALA A 155 -27.79 13.58 -10.94
N TYR A 156 -28.22 12.73 -11.85
CA TYR A 156 -27.89 12.80 -13.27
C TYR A 156 -28.86 13.70 -14.07
N TYR A 157 -30.17 13.54 -13.84
CA TYR A 157 -31.20 14.24 -14.61
C TYR A 157 -31.64 15.58 -14.03
N ARG A 158 -31.17 15.96 -12.86
CA ARG A 158 -31.44 17.28 -12.27
C ARG A 158 -30.68 18.40 -12.94
N HIS A 159 -29.51 18.12 -13.51
CA HIS A 159 -28.77 19.07 -14.32
C HIS A 159 -29.37 19.20 -15.72
N LEU A 160 -29.43 20.42 -16.25
CA LEU A 160 -30.01 20.70 -17.55
C LEU A 160 -29.43 19.83 -18.66
N ARG A 161 -28.09 19.71 -18.70
CA ARG A 161 -27.37 18.88 -19.68
C ARG A 161 -27.77 17.40 -19.61
N GLY A 162 -27.90 16.86 -18.39
CA GLY A 162 -28.32 15.47 -18.16
C GLY A 162 -29.78 15.25 -18.58
N ALA A 163 -30.66 16.17 -18.24
CA ALA A 163 -32.08 16.10 -18.61
C ALA A 163 -32.27 16.15 -20.13
N VAL A 164 -31.68 17.14 -20.79
CA VAL A 164 -31.76 17.27 -22.28
C VAL A 164 -31.16 16.04 -22.96
N GLY A 165 -29.98 15.59 -22.55
CA GLY A 165 -29.36 14.39 -23.09
C GLY A 165 -30.20 13.12 -22.84
N GLY A 166 -30.89 13.03 -21.69
CA GLY A 166 -31.84 11.95 -21.41
C GLY A 166 -33.04 11.92 -22.33
N VAL A 167 -33.64 13.08 -22.56
CA VAL A 167 -34.80 13.22 -23.50
C VAL A 167 -34.39 12.85 -24.92
N LEU A 168 -33.25 13.36 -25.39
CA LEU A 168 -32.72 13.06 -26.72
C LEU A 168 -32.41 11.56 -26.94
N ARG A 169 -32.11 10.84 -25.86
CA ARG A 169 -31.91 9.37 -25.91
C ARG A 169 -33.19 8.56 -25.67
N GLY A 170 -34.38 9.18 -25.77
CA GLY A 170 -35.66 8.52 -25.58
C GLY A 170 -36.05 8.21 -24.13
N ARG A 171 -35.32 8.78 -23.12
CA ARG A 171 -35.58 8.53 -21.72
C ARG A 171 -36.42 9.60 -21.01
N ALA A 172 -37.31 10.26 -21.74
CA ALA A 172 -38.14 11.37 -21.25
C ALA A 172 -38.95 11.02 -19.98
N LYS A 173 -39.51 9.81 -19.89
CA LYS A 173 -40.25 9.35 -18.70
C LYS A 173 -39.36 9.26 -17.47
N GLN A 174 -38.13 8.73 -17.63
CA GLN A 174 -37.14 8.63 -16.52
C GLN A 174 -36.68 10.02 -16.07
N VAL A 175 -36.39 10.91 -17.00
CA VAL A 175 -36.03 12.30 -16.71
C VAL A 175 -37.14 12.98 -15.91
N LEU A 176 -38.41 12.82 -16.32
CA LEU A 176 -39.53 13.43 -15.62
C LEU A 176 -39.73 12.83 -14.22
N ALA A 177 -39.60 11.52 -14.06
CA ALA A 177 -39.67 10.85 -12.77
C ALA A 177 -38.57 11.34 -11.81
N ALA A 178 -37.32 11.40 -12.27
CA ALA A 178 -36.17 11.87 -11.49
C ALA A 178 -36.27 13.37 -11.11
N ARG A 179 -36.88 14.19 -11.96
CA ARG A 179 -37.12 15.61 -11.65
C ARG A 179 -38.24 15.83 -10.63
N ARG A 180 -39.21 14.92 -10.57
CA ARG A 180 -40.25 14.93 -9.55
C ARG A 180 -39.75 14.42 -8.21
N ASP A 181 -39.02 13.32 -8.24
CA ASP A 181 -38.48 12.68 -7.06
C ASP A 181 -37.06 12.19 -7.34
N ILE A 182 -36.09 12.65 -6.53
CA ILE A 182 -34.67 12.33 -6.66
C ILE A 182 -34.39 10.83 -6.54
N HIS A 183 -35.21 10.09 -5.78
CA HIS A 183 -35.07 8.64 -5.62
C HIS A 183 -35.21 7.87 -6.95
N ASN A 184 -35.82 8.48 -7.97
CA ASN A 184 -35.93 7.92 -9.32
C ASN A 184 -34.72 8.31 -10.23
N ASP A 185 -33.79 9.09 -9.73
CA ASP A 185 -32.58 9.45 -10.48
C ASP A 185 -31.56 8.30 -10.41
N PRO A 186 -31.03 7.81 -11.56
CA PRO A 186 -30.09 6.69 -11.58
C PRO A 186 -28.77 6.95 -10.85
N ALA A 187 -28.42 8.21 -10.61
CA ALA A 187 -27.23 8.56 -9.81
C ALA A 187 -27.52 8.64 -8.31
N TYR A 188 -28.79 8.60 -7.88
CA TYR A 188 -29.16 8.65 -6.47
C TYR A 188 -29.11 7.25 -5.85
N THR A 189 -27.94 6.88 -5.33
CA THR A 189 -27.66 5.54 -4.80
C THR A 189 -27.63 5.47 -3.27
N PHE A 190 -27.91 6.56 -2.55
CA PHE A 190 -27.76 6.64 -1.11
C PHE A 190 -28.55 5.60 -0.33
N SER A 191 -29.82 5.37 -0.70
CA SER A 191 -30.64 4.36 -0.02
C SER A 191 -30.06 2.95 -0.15
N TRP A 192 -29.47 2.64 -1.31
CA TRP A 192 -28.78 1.36 -1.53
C TRP A 192 -27.48 1.27 -0.75
N LEU A 193 -26.64 2.33 -0.73
CA LEU A 193 -25.40 2.41 0.04
C LEU A 193 -25.68 2.18 1.53
N VAL A 194 -26.62 2.93 2.11
CA VAL A 194 -27.01 2.77 3.52
C VAL A 194 -27.51 1.35 3.83
N ALA A 195 -28.24 0.74 2.88
CA ALA A 195 -28.69 -0.64 3.06
C ALA A 195 -27.54 -1.66 3.03
N GLN A 196 -26.45 -1.40 2.26
CA GLN A 196 -25.24 -2.25 2.30
C GLN A 196 -24.47 -2.04 3.61
N ASP A 197 -24.30 -0.79 4.06
CA ASP A 197 -23.61 -0.47 5.31
C ASP A 197 -24.23 -1.20 6.51
N LYS A 198 -25.56 -1.16 6.62
CA LYS A 198 -26.29 -1.89 7.66
C LYS A 198 -26.07 -3.41 7.64
N LYS A 199 -25.86 -4.01 6.47
CA LYS A 199 -25.54 -5.44 6.36
C LYS A 199 -24.13 -5.74 6.91
N VAL A 200 -23.16 -4.86 6.64
CA VAL A 200 -21.79 -5.01 7.14
C VAL A 200 -21.77 -4.82 8.66
N GLU A 201 -22.44 -3.79 9.20
CA GLU A 201 -22.56 -3.57 10.63
C GLU A 201 -23.21 -4.76 11.35
N SER A 202 -24.26 -5.36 10.78
CA SER A 202 -24.91 -6.53 11.35
C SER A 202 -24.04 -7.79 11.33
N ALA A 203 -23.11 -7.91 10.36
CA ALA A 203 -22.19 -9.03 10.28
C ALA A 203 -21.01 -8.92 11.27
N GLN A 204 -20.75 -7.72 11.81
CA GLN A 204 -19.71 -7.50 12.83
C GLN A 204 -20.17 -7.82 14.27
N SER A 205 -21.47 -8.00 14.48
CA SER A 205 -22.06 -8.28 15.79
C SER A 205 -22.21 -9.77 16.10
N ILE A 206 -21.61 -10.65 15.29
CA ILE A 206 -21.56 -12.10 15.48
C ILE A 206 -20.13 -12.54 15.81
#